data_595f2fabb1f485fc5fe6e21929e7859b
#
_entry.id   595f2fabb1f485fc5fe6e21929e7859b
#
_cell.length_a   1.000
_cell.length_b   1.000
_cell.length_c   1.000
_cell.angle_alpha   90.00
_cell.angle_beta   90.00
_cell.angle_gamma   90.00
#
_symmetry.space_group_name_H-M   'P 1'
#
loop_
_entity.id
_entity.type
_entity.pdbx_description
1 polymer ?
#
loop_
_entity_poly.entity_id
_entity_poly.type
_entity_poly.pdbx_seq_one_letter_code
_entity_poly.pdbx_strand_id
1 'polypeptide(L)'
;MKTKVQELSYEQVLALKPEKLQKPVKPGLFWRWLMRVLGKGELKATNFKANYIGMEKLGKREPCLILMNHSCFTDLLIAETVFAHRPMNIVCTSDGFVGKNWLMRHLGCIPTNKFVTDFVLVRNMKYAFEKLGTSVLMYPEASYTFDGTATPLPETLGKCLKLFNVPVVMVRTYGAFARDPLYNNLQKRKVDISADIKYLLSPEDIQQKPVEELNEILKREFTFDNWEWQKQNNVHITEPFRADYLNRVLYKCSNCGAEGKMLGKGIHLTCGACNTEWTLQEDGTLEPAKPFSSVPAWFRWEREQVRGELEAGTYKLETPVEIYMLVNTKAIYHVGEGTLKHDTNGFVLDGCKGKLHYEQSPKASYSLYSDYYWYEIGDMICIGDMKTLYYCFPKQSGDIVAKARIATEELYKLQK
;
A
#
# COMPACT_ATOMS: atom_id res chain seq x y z
N MET A 1 -0.06 9.96 -12.61
CA MET A 1 -0.91 11.19 -12.42
C MET A 1 -0.15 12.18 -11.56
N LYS A 2 0.30 13.30 -12.14
CA LYS A 2 1.18 14.27 -11.45
C LYS A 2 0.45 14.93 -10.28
N THR A 3 1.15 15.12 -9.17
CA THR A 3 0.68 15.90 -8.03
C THR A 3 1.20 17.33 -8.10
N LYS A 4 0.58 18.25 -7.35
CA LYS A 4 1.01 19.64 -7.31
C LYS A 4 2.16 19.79 -6.30
N VAL A 5 3.33 20.15 -6.78
CA VAL A 5 4.52 20.44 -5.96
C VAL A 5 4.74 21.95 -5.91
N GLN A 6 5.20 22.47 -4.77
CA GLN A 6 5.62 23.87 -4.56
C GLN A 6 6.94 23.92 -3.79
N GLU A 7 7.81 24.83 -4.18
CA GLU A 7 9.05 25.13 -3.47
C GLU A 7 8.78 26.13 -2.36
N LEU A 8 9.04 25.77 -1.11
CA LEU A 8 8.96 26.64 0.06
C LEU A 8 10.08 26.26 1.04
N SER A 9 10.55 27.21 1.85
CA SER A 9 11.46 26.86 2.96
C SER A 9 10.71 26.08 4.04
N TYR A 10 11.45 25.31 4.83
CA TYR A 10 10.90 24.52 5.95
C TYR A 10 10.06 25.39 6.89
N GLU A 11 10.55 26.57 7.26
CA GLU A 11 9.84 27.49 8.17
C GLU A 11 8.57 28.06 7.53
N GLN A 12 8.59 28.35 6.23
CA GLN A 12 7.40 28.80 5.51
C GLN A 12 6.32 27.72 5.53
N VAL A 13 6.70 26.44 5.37
CA VAL A 13 5.76 25.34 5.42
C VAL A 13 5.20 25.15 6.83
N LEU A 14 6.02 25.25 7.89
CA LEU A 14 5.56 25.20 9.27
C LEU A 14 4.57 26.32 9.64
N ALA A 15 4.70 27.48 9.00
CA ALA A 15 3.77 28.61 9.17
C ALA A 15 2.41 28.42 8.44
N LEU A 16 2.28 27.41 7.58
CA LEU A 16 1.04 27.14 6.87
C LEU A 16 -0.03 26.61 7.83
N LYS A 17 -1.27 27.02 7.59
CA LYS A 17 -2.40 26.45 8.34
C LYS A 17 -2.65 25.01 7.91
N PRO A 18 -2.82 24.08 8.86
CA PRO A 18 -3.20 22.71 8.56
C PRO A 18 -4.57 22.64 7.90
N GLU A 19 -4.86 21.53 7.23
CA GLU A 19 -6.17 21.29 6.64
C GLU A 19 -7.24 21.25 7.72
N LYS A 20 -8.38 21.88 7.44
CA LYS A 20 -9.55 21.80 8.34
C LYS A 20 -10.18 20.43 8.26
N LEU A 21 -10.39 19.78 9.39
CA LEU A 21 -11.12 18.52 9.47
C LEU A 21 -12.56 18.72 8.95
N GLN A 22 -12.93 17.92 7.96
CA GLN A 22 -14.23 17.99 7.32
C GLN A 22 -14.91 16.62 7.42
N LYS A 23 -16.22 16.60 7.67
CA LYS A 23 -17.00 15.36 7.67
C LYS A 23 -17.06 14.75 6.27
N PRO A 24 -17.13 13.42 6.13
CA PRO A 24 -17.36 12.74 4.86
C PRO A 24 -18.63 13.22 4.16
N VAL A 25 -18.65 13.10 2.85
CA VAL A 25 -19.79 13.42 1.99
C VAL A 25 -20.28 12.14 1.33
N LYS A 26 -21.59 11.94 1.26
CA LYS A 26 -22.19 10.86 0.49
C LYS A 26 -21.95 11.09 -1.00
N PRO A 27 -21.34 10.16 -1.75
CA PRO A 27 -21.11 10.33 -3.18
C PRO A 27 -22.43 10.40 -3.94
N GLY A 28 -22.57 11.43 -4.78
CA GLY A 28 -23.76 11.64 -5.61
C GLY A 28 -23.85 10.62 -6.76
N LEU A 29 -25.06 10.46 -7.33
CA LEU A 29 -25.30 9.51 -8.42
C LEU A 29 -24.42 9.77 -9.65
N PHE A 30 -24.18 11.04 -9.99
CA PHE A 30 -23.31 11.43 -11.10
C PHE A 30 -21.89 10.91 -10.92
N TRP A 31 -21.28 11.10 -9.74
CA TRP A 31 -19.92 10.69 -9.47
C TRP A 31 -19.76 9.18 -9.51
N ARG A 32 -20.71 8.44 -8.95
CA ARG A 32 -20.77 6.98 -9.00
C ARG A 32 -20.94 6.46 -10.42
N TRP A 33 -21.77 7.12 -11.24
CA TRP A 33 -21.90 6.80 -12.66
C TRP A 33 -20.59 7.05 -13.41
N LEU A 34 -19.97 8.22 -13.19
CA LEU A 34 -18.70 8.60 -13.82
C LEU A 34 -17.60 7.58 -13.55
N MET A 35 -17.38 7.18 -12.28
CA MET A 35 -16.37 6.20 -11.91
C MET A 35 -16.58 4.85 -12.62
N ARG A 36 -17.82 4.40 -12.72
CA ARG A 36 -18.15 3.17 -13.47
C ARG A 36 -17.87 3.29 -14.96
N VAL A 37 -18.19 4.43 -15.57
CA VAL A 37 -17.91 4.65 -17.01
C VAL A 37 -16.42 4.65 -17.26
N LEU A 38 -15.63 5.31 -16.41
CA LEU A 38 -14.16 5.33 -16.51
C LEU A 38 -13.54 3.94 -16.31
N GLY A 39 -14.14 3.11 -15.45
CA GLY A 39 -13.67 1.74 -15.20
C GLY A 39 -13.98 0.73 -16.32
N LYS A 40 -15.01 0.97 -17.15
CA LYS A 40 -15.47 -0.02 -18.15
C LYS A 40 -14.38 -0.47 -19.11
N GLY A 41 -13.54 0.45 -19.57
CA GLY A 41 -12.46 0.15 -20.52
C GLY A 41 -11.44 -0.82 -19.93
N GLU A 42 -10.99 -0.57 -18.71
CA GLU A 42 -10.01 -1.41 -18.02
C GLU A 42 -10.59 -2.79 -17.68
N LEU A 43 -11.81 -2.83 -17.12
CA LEU A 43 -12.46 -4.10 -16.79
C LEU A 43 -12.77 -4.97 -18.01
N LYS A 44 -13.07 -4.34 -19.16
CA LYS A 44 -13.20 -5.05 -20.43
C LYS A 44 -11.84 -5.58 -20.92
N ALA A 45 -10.79 -4.77 -20.81
CA ALA A 45 -9.44 -5.15 -21.24
C ALA A 45 -8.84 -6.29 -20.42
N THR A 46 -9.34 -6.50 -19.19
CA THR A 46 -8.91 -7.55 -18.27
C THR A 46 -9.92 -8.70 -18.17
N ASN A 47 -10.92 -8.78 -19.05
CA ASN A 47 -11.98 -9.81 -19.05
C ASN A 47 -12.55 -10.05 -17.63
N PHE A 48 -12.74 -8.96 -16.86
CA PHE A 48 -13.07 -9.03 -15.44
C PHE A 48 -14.29 -9.91 -15.14
N LYS A 49 -14.15 -10.80 -14.16
CA LYS A 49 -15.21 -11.69 -13.66
C LYS A 49 -15.37 -11.55 -12.15
N ALA A 50 -16.61 -11.44 -11.68
CA ALA A 50 -16.95 -11.36 -10.26
C ALA A 50 -17.67 -12.64 -9.81
N ASN A 51 -17.23 -13.19 -8.69
CA ASN A 51 -17.89 -14.32 -8.02
C ASN A 51 -18.46 -13.84 -6.67
N TYR A 52 -19.74 -14.09 -6.42
CA TYR A 52 -20.45 -13.62 -5.24
C TYR A 52 -20.71 -14.78 -4.28
N ILE A 53 -20.22 -14.67 -3.03
CA ILE A 53 -20.26 -15.73 -2.02
C ILE A 53 -21.04 -15.21 -0.81
N GLY A 54 -22.24 -15.74 -0.59
CA GLY A 54 -23.10 -15.40 0.55
C GLY A 54 -23.63 -13.96 0.53
N MET A 55 -23.54 -13.27 -0.59
CA MET A 55 -23.92 -11.84 -0.70
C MET A 55 -25.43 -11.60 -0.64
N GLU A 56 -26.24 -12.63 -0.78
CA GLU A 56 -27.69 -12.61 -0.55
C GLU A 56 -28.07 -12.26 0.90
N LYS A 57 -27.14 -12.49 1.84
CA LYS A 57 -27.31 -12.16 3.26
C LYS A 57 -27.23 -10.67 3.54
N LEU A 58 -26.57 -9.90 2.64
CA LEU A 58 -26.40 -8.47 2.81
C LEU A 58 -27.65 -7.70 2.34
N GLY A 59 -28.32 -7.01 3.24
CA GLY A 59 -29.48 -6.18 2.92
C GLY A 59 -29.19 -5.15 1.82
N LYS A 60 -30.14 -4.94 0.91
CA LYS A 60 -29.96 -4.06 -0.29
C LYS A 60 -29.46 -2.65 0.03
N ARG A 61 -29.82 -2.07 1.16
CA ARG A 61 -29.45 -0.72 1.60
C ARG A 61 -28.67 -0.70 2.90
N GLU A 62 -28.33 -1.85 3.43
CA GLU A 62 -27.60 -2.01 4.67
C GLU A 62 -26.15 -1.56 4.49
N PRO A 63 -25.65 -0.57 5.24
CA PRO A 63 -24.24 -0.19 5.20
C PRO A 63 -23.34 -1.34 5.64
N CYS A 64 -22.22 -1.54 4.96
CA CYS A 64 -21.23 -2.57 5.32
C CYS A 64 -19.81 -2.01 5.22
N LEU A 65 -18.89 -2.63 5.94
CA LEU A 65 -17.47 -2.43 5.76
C LEU A 65 -16.97 -3.36 4.65
N ILE A 66 -16.45 -2.79 3.58
CA ILE A 66 -15.86 -3.51 2.47
C ILE A 66 -14.35 -3.49 2.67
N LEU A 67 -13.77 -4.65 2.92
CA LEU A 67 -12.33 -4.87 3.02
C LEU A 67 -11.83 -5.48 1.71
N MET A 68 -10.74 -4.97 1.19
CA MET A 68 -10.20 -5.44 -0.09
C MET A 68 -8.67 -5.49 -0.03
N ASN A 69 -8.06 -6.55 -0.60
CA ASN A 69 -6.62 -6.60 -0.81
C ASN A 69 -6.20 -5.51 -1.80
N HIS A 70 -4.94 -5.08 -1.75
CA HIS A 70 -4.49 -3.92 -2.52
C HIS A 70 -3.28 -4.25 -3.39
N SER A 71 -3.53 -4.37 -4.68
CA SER A 71 -2.51 -4.75 -5.67
C SER A 71 -2.18 -3.63 -6.65
N CYS A 72 -3.22 -2.89 -7.09
CA CYS A 72 -3.08 -1.87 -8.13
C CYS A 72 -4.29 -0.92 -8.17
N PHE A 73 -4.27 0.06 -9.06
CA PHE A 73 -5.39 1.01 -9.20
C PHE A 73 -6.69 0.35 -9.71
N THR A 74 -6.58 -0.77 -10.43
CA THR A 74 -7.76 -1.51 -10.93
C THR A 74 -8.66 -2.02 -9.80
N ASP A 75 -8.13 -2.23 -8.60
CA ASP A 75 -8.91 -2.64 -7.42
C ASP A 75 -10.05 -1.65 -7.12
N LEU A 76 -9.79 -0.33 -7.24
CA LEU A 76 -10.82 0.69 -7.06
C LEU A 76 -11.92 0.59 -8.14
N LEU A 77 -11.55 0.36 -9.39
CA LEU A 77 -12.50 0.23 -10.50
C LEU A 77 -13.37 -1.01 -10.36
N ILE A 78 -12.79 -2.09 -9.83
CA ILE A 78 -13.52 -3.32 -9.48
C ILE A 78 -14.55 -3.01 -8.40
N ALA A 79 -14.14 -2.40 -7.29
CA ALA A 79 -15.04 -2.08 -6.18
C ALA A 79 -16.21 -1.18 -6.63
N GLU A 80 -15.94 -0.12 -7.40
CA GLU A 80 -16.97 0.78 -7.95
C GLU A 80 -17.95 0.08 -8.90
N THR A 81 -17.51 -0.98 -9.59
CA THR A 81 -18.36 -1.75 -10.49
C THR A 81 -19.20 -2.79 -9.73
N VAL A 82 -18.58 -3.55 -8.85
CA VAL A 82 -19.24 -4.61 -8.07
C VAL A 82 -20.29 -4.04 -7.12
N PHE A 83 -20.00 -2.90 -6.48
CA PHE A 83 -20.92 -2.20 -5.57
C PHE A 83 -21.68 -1.05 -6.23
N ALA A 84 -21.90 -1.11 -7.54
CA ALA A 84 -22.50 -0.05 -8.34
C ALA A 84 -23.83 0.51 -7.80
N HIS A 85 -24.64 -0.34 -7.17
CA HIS A 85 -25.96 0.02 -6.60
C HIS A 85 -25.88 0.49 -5.14
N ARG A 86 -24.69 0.42 -4.52
CA ARG A 86 -24.47 0.75 -3.11
C ARG A 86 -23.60 2.01 -3.00
N PRO A 87 -24.10 3.10 -2.40
CA PRO A 87 -23.25 4.26 -2.16
C PRO A 87 -22.18 3.88 -1.13
N MET A 88 -20.90 4.16 -1.45
CA MET A 88 -19.80 3.88 -0.55
C MET A 88 -18.87 5.08 -0.42
N ASN A 89 -18.32 5.28 0.76
CA ASN A 89 -17.18 6.14 0.99
C ASN A 89 -15.89 5.31 0.86
N ILE A 90 -14.79 5.93 0.47
CA ILE A 90 -13.54 5.25 0.16
C ILE A 90 -12.45 5.83 1.03
N VAL A 91 -11.78 5.01 1.85
CA VAL A 91 -10.61 5.44 2.60
C VAL A 91 -9.44 5.63 1.64
N CYS A 92 -8.91 6.85 1.59
CA CYS A 92 -7.82 7.25 0.71
C CYS A 92 -6.72 7.96 1.49
N THR A 93 -5.48 7.88 1.00
CA THR A 93 -4.37 8.63 1.57
C THR A 93 -4.54 10.15 1.38
N SER A 94 -4.10 10.94 2.36
CA SER A 94 -4.23 12.41 2.37
C SER A 94 -3.52 13.07 1.20
N ASP A 95 -2.40 12.51 0.71
CA ASP A 95 -1.70 13.00 -0.47
C ASP A 95 -2.53 12.88 -1.77
N GLY A 96 -3.43 11.91 -1.84
CA GLY A 96 -4.38 11.78 -2.95
C GLY A 96 -5.33 12.98 -3.11
N PHE A 97 -5.50 13.78 -2.06
CA PHE A 97 -6.35 14.98 -2.08
C PHE A 97 -5.63 16.23 -2.58
N VAL A 98 -4.30 16.21 -2.73
CA VAL A 98 -3.50 17.37 -3.10
C VAL A 98 -3.96 17.95 -4.43
N GLY A 99 -4.39 19.22 -4.39
CA GLY A 99 -4.93 19.95 -5.54
C GLY A 99 -6.31 19.48 -6.02
N LYS A 100 -6.93 18.48 -5.35
CA LYS A 100 -8.18 17.82 -5.80
C LYS A 100 -9.18 17.63 -4.64
N ASN A 101 -9.00 18.31 -3.52
CA ASN A 101 -9.79 18.09 -2.30
C ASN A 101 -11.32 18.10 -2.60
N TRP A 102 -11.82 19.09 -3.36
CA TRP A 102 -13.22 19.16 -3.73
C TRP A 102 -13.68 17.88 -4.49
N LEU A 103 -12.93 17.46 -5.51
CA LEU A 103 -13.26 16.28 -6.31
C LEU A 103 -13.26 15.01 -5.46
N MET A 104 -12.18 14.76 -4.70
CA MET A 104 -12.04 13.56 -3.85
C MET A 104 -13.19 13.45 -2.85
N ARG A 105 -13.60 14.58 -2.25
CA ARG A 105 -14.75 14.61 -1.35
C ARG A 105 -16.06 14.24 -2.03
N HIS A 106 -16.31 14.72 -3.25
CA HIS A 106 -17.55 14.41 -3.98
C HIS A 106 -17.57 12.98 -4.53
N LEU A 107 -16.40 12.38 -4.74
CA LEU A 107 -16.24 10.94 -4.96
C LEU A 107 -16.49 10.10 -3.70
N GLY A 108 -16.65 10.74 -2.53
CA GLY A 108 -16.89 10.06 -1.26
C GLY A 108 -15.62 9.66 -0.52
N CYS A 109 -14.45 10.13 -0.92
CA CYS A 109 -13.19 9.80 -0.28
C CYS A 109 -13.07 10.36 1.14
N ILE A 110 -12.52 9.57 2.05
CA ILE A 110 -12.20 9.91 3.44
C ILE A 110 -10.66 9.93 3.55
N PRO A 111 -10.04 11.09 3.87
CA PRO A 111 -8.59 11.16 3.98
C PRO A 111 -8.08 10.45 5.21
N THR A 112 -6.90 9.82 5.09
CA THR A 112 -6.13 9.24 6.19
C THR A 112 -4.63 9.38 5.94
N ASN A 113 -3.84 9.38 7.01
CA ASN A 113 -2.39 9.24 6.93
C ASN A 113 -2.02 7.78 7.13
N LYS A 114 -1.29 7.20 6.17
CA LYS A 114 -0.91 5.78 6.21
C LYS A 114 0.00 5.50 7.40
N PHE A 115 -0.24 4.36 8.05
CA PHE A 115 0.58 3.84 9.15
C PHE A 115 0.70 4.78 10.38
N VAL A 116 -0.19 5.74 10.50
CA VAL A 116 -0.33 6.63 11.67
C VAL A 116 -1.64 6.32 12.38
N THR A 117 -1.65 6.36 13.70
CA THR A 117 -2.88 6.19 14.48
C THR A 117 -3.86 7.34 14.21
N ASP A 118 -4.97 7.05 13.53
CA ASP A 118 -5.93 8.05 13.04
C ASP A 118 -7.33 7.86 13.63
N PHE A 119 -7.58 8.48 14.78
CA PHE A 119 -8.91 8.50 15.41
C PHE A 119 -9.94 9.31 14.58
N VAL A 120 -9.48 10.23 13.73
CA VAL A 120 -10.36 11.03 12.85
C VAL A 120 -10.93 10.14 11.77
N LEU A 121 -10.12 9.24 11.21
CA LEU A 121 -10.57 8.22 10.26
C LEU A 121 -11.69 7.38 10.87
N VAL A 122 -11.46 6.80 12.06
CA VAL A 122 -12.45 5.95 12.74
C VAL A 122 -13.78 6.68 12.96
N ARG A 123 -13.71 7.93 13.44
CA ARG A 123 -14.90 8.78 13.61
C ARG A 123 -15.62 9.06 12.29
N ASN A 124 -14.88 9.32 11.23
CA ASN A 124 -15.44 9.60 9.92
C ASN A 124 -16.08 8.35 9.28
N MET A 125 -15.48 7.17 9.44
CA MET A 125 -16.09 5.91 9.02
C MET A 125 -17.40 5.65 9.76
N LYS A 126 -17.40 5.81 11.09
CA LYS A 126 -18.62 5.69 11.90
C LYS A 126 -19.71 6.66 11.44
N TYR A 127 -19.34 7.92 11.14
CA TYR A 127 -20.26 8.91 10.60
C TYR A 127 -20.84 8.48 9.24
N ALA A 128 -20.02 7.86 8.37
CA ALA A 128 -20.48 7.36 7.07
C ALA A 128 -21.53 6.25 7.25
N PHE A 129 -21.31 5.29 8.15
CA PHE A 129 -22.28 4.22 8.44
C PHE A 129 -23.57 4.77 9.04
N GLU A 130 -23.48 5.54 10.13
CA GLU A 130 -24.64 5.93 10.97
C GLU A 130 -25.42 7.12 10.43
N LYS A 131 -24.75 8.12 9.82
CA LYS A 131 -25.37 9.38 9.42
C LYS A 131 -25.60 9.50 7.91
N LEU A 132 -24.67 8.97 7.10
CA LEU A 132 -24.83 9.01 5.65
C LEU A 132 -25.54 7.76 5.11
N GLY A 133 -25.59 6.66 5.87
CA GLY A 133 -26.13 5.39 5.43
C GLY A 133 -25.35 4.84 4.22
N THR A 134 -24.03 5.00 4.23
CA THR A 134 -23.13 4.53 3.18
C THR A 134 -22.25 3.40 3.67
N SER A 135 -21.87 2.49 2.79
CA SER A 135 -20.80 1.54 3.04
C SER A 135 -19.45 2.24 3.03
N VAL A 136 -18.41 1.61 3.58
CA VAL A 136 -17.05 2.14 3.53
C VAL A 136 -16.14 1.10 2.93
N LEU A 137 -15.42 1.46 1.86
CA LEU A 137 -14.33 0.68 1.27
C LEU A 137 -13.03 1.06 1.96
N MET A 138 -12.28 0.06 2.41
CA MET A 138 -10.96 0.23 3.00
C MET A 138 -10.01 -0.86 2.53
N TYR A 139 -8.77 -0.45 2.26
CA TYR A 139 -7.63 -1.32 2.00
C TYR A 139 -6.76 -1.36 3.27
N PRO A 140 -6.96 -2.34 4.17
CA PRO A 140 -6.28 -2.30 5.48
C PRO A 140 -4.76 -2.54 5.39
N GLU A 141 -4.28 -3.05 4.27
CA GLU A 141 -2.85 -3.16 3.94
C GLU A 141 -2.18 -1.78 3.75
N ALA A 142 -2.97 -0.72 3.55
CA ALA A 142 -2.58 0.67 3.40
C ALA A 142 -1.58 0.98 2.26
N SER A 143 -1.13 0.00 1.51
CA SER A 143 -0.26 0.15 0.33
C SER A 143 -0.51 -0.98 -0.66
N TYR A 144 -0.09 -0.79 -1.91
CA TYR A 144 0.03 -1.92 -2.84
C TYR A 144 1.05 -2.92 -2.31
N THR A 145 0.81 -4.22 -2.57
CA THR A 145 1.80 -5.24 -2.22
C THR A 145 3.10 -5.03 -2.98
N PHE A 146 4.24 -5.19 -2.30
CA PHE A 146 5.55 -5.04 -2.92
C PHE A 146 5.99 -6.30 -3.67
N ASP A 147 5.93 -7.41 -2.97
CA ASP A 147 6.42 -8.70 -3.44
C ASP A 147 5.33 -9.62 -4.02
N GLY A 148 4.10 -9.13 -4.09
CA GLY A 148 2.94 -9.91 -4.55
C GLY A 148 2.31 -10.81 -3.50
N THR A 149 2.75 -10.72 -2.23
CA THR A 149 2.14 -11.44 -1.11
C THR A 149 1.36 -10.51 -0.17
N ALA A 150 0.65 -11.08 0.79
CA ALA A 150 -0.09 -10.32 1.79
C ALA A 150 0.84 -9.43 2.63
N THR A 151 0.41 -8.20 2.89
CA THR A 151 1.10 -7.26 3.78
C THR A 151 0.55 -7.31 5.20
N PRO A 152 1.32 -6.88 6.23
CA PRO A 152 0.84 -6.85 7.59
C PRO A 152 -0.44 -6.02 7.75
N LEU A 153 -1.40 -6.52 8.53
CA LEU A 153 -2.62 -5.81 8.90
C LEU A 153 -2.47 -5.16 10.27
N PRO A 154 -3.16 -4.01 10.51
CA PRO A 154 -3.19 -3.41 11.84
C PRO A 154 -3.95 -4.30 12.84
N GLU A 155 -3.36 -4.60 13.99
CA GLU A 155 -3.98 -5.41 15.05
C GLU A 155 -5.23 -4.77 15.64
N THR A 156 -5.38 -3.46 15.47
CA THR A 156 -6.56 -2.72 15.90
C THR A 156 -7.78 -2.95 15.02
N LEU A 157 -7.64 -3.66 13.90
CA LEU A 157 -8.73 -3.85 12.92
C LEU A 157 -9.91 -4.60 13.53
N GLY A 158 -9.67 -5.68 14.29
CA GLY A 158 -10.72 -6.39 15.02
C GLY A 158 -11.47 -5.51 16.05
N LYS A 159 -10.76 -4.57 16.71
CA LYS A 159 -11.39 -3.57 17.58
C LYS A 159 -12.28 -2.60 16.80
N CYS A 160 -11.85 -2.20 15.59
CA CYS A 160 -12.66 -1.37 14.68
C CYS A 160 -13.94 -2.10 14.24
N LEU A 161 -13.87 -3.41 13.93
CA LEU A 161 -15.06 -4.21 13.61
C LEU A 161 -16.07 -4.18 14.77
N LYS A 162 -15.61 -4.39 16.01
CA LYS A 162 -16.46 -4.30 17.22
C LYS A 162 -17.11 -2.93 17.36
N LEU A 163 -16.35 -1.86 17.10
CA LEU A 163 -16.83 -0.49 17.24
C LEU A 163 -17.88 -0.11 16.19
N PHE A 164 -17.70 -0.55 14.95
CA PHE A 164 -18.62 -0.23 13.87
C PHE A 164 -19.86 -1.12 13.89
N ASN A 165 -19.70 -2.37 14.22
CA ASN A 165 -20.77 -3.38 14.28
C ASN A 165 -21.68 -3.40 13.06
N VAL A 166 -21.08 -3.39 11.88
CA VAL A 166 -21.76 -3.49 10.58
C VAL A 166 -21.29 -4.76 9.86
N PRO A 167 -22.08 -5.31 8.91
CA PRO A 167 -21.63 -6.44 8.12
C PRO A 167 -20.27 -6.18 7.47
N VAL A 168 -19.42 -7.21 7.38
CA VAL A 168 -18.12 -7.16 6.71
C VAL A 168 -18.18 -7.97 5.43
N VAL A 169 -17.81 -7.31 4.34
CA VAL A 169 -17.62 -7.94 3.02
C VAL A 169 -16.15 -7.95 2.69
N MET A 170 -15.60 -9.12 2.35
CA MET A 170 -14.24 -9.26 1.83
C MET A 170 -14.27 -9.32 0.31
N VAL A 171 -13.43 -8.53 -0.34
CA VAL A 171 -13.16 -8.61 -1.77
C VAL A 171 -11.72 -9.05 -1.96
N ARG A 172 -11.51 -10.18 -2.61
CA ARG A 172 -10.18 -10.67 -2.97
C ARG A 172 -10.04 -10.65 -4.49
N THR A 173 -9.06 -9.92 -4.99
CA THR A 173 -8.74 -9.87 -6.41
C THR A 173 -7.65 -10.87 -6.78
N TYR A 174 -7.76 -11.42 -7.96
CA TYR A 174 -6.83 -12.36 -8.58
C TYR A 174 -6.38 -11.78 -9.92
N GLY A 175 -5.09 -11.85 -10.21
CA GLY A 175 -4.50 -11.29 -11.43
C GLY A 175 -4.25 -9.78 -11.40
N ALA A 176 -4.81 -9.04 -10.44
CA ALA A 176 -4.63 -7.59 -10.31
C ALA A 176 -3.16 -7.20 -10.10
N PHE A 177 -2.43 -7.93 -9.24
CA PHE A 177 -0.98 -7.72 -9.08
C PHE A 177 -0.21 -7.97 -10.37
N ALA A 178 -0.52 -9.05 -11.08
CA ALA A 178 0.16 -9.40 -12.32
C ALA A 178 -0.12 -8.38 -13.45
N ARG A 179 -1.25 -7.65 -13.39
CA ARG A 179 -1.68 -6.66 -14.38
C ARG A 179 -0.76 -5.43 -14.43
N ASP A 180 -0.50 -4.80 -13.28
CA ASP A 180 0.30 -3.57 -13.17
C ASP A 180 0.99 -3.49 -11.80
N PRO A 181 2.02 -4.35 -11.57
CA PRO A 181 2.69 -4.40 -10.28
C PRO A 181 3.46 -3.11 -9.99
N LEU A 182 3.47 -2.72 -8.72
CA LEU A 182 4.10 -1.49 -8.25
C LEU A 182 5.59 -1.43 -8.62
N TYR A 183 6.33 -2.53 -8.44
CA TYR A 183 7.76 -2.56 -8.73
C TYR A 183 8.09 -2.21 -10.18
N ASN A 184 7.17 -2.50 -11.09
CA ASN A 184 7.32 -2.34 -12.54
C ASN A 184 6.75 -0.99 -13.07
N ASN A 185 6.72 0.06 -12.21
CA ASN A 185 6.14 1.37 -12.52
C ASN A 185 4.68 1.33 -12.98
N LEU A 186 3.89 0.36 -12.48
CA LEU A 186 2.49 0.15 -12.88
C LEU A 186 2.32 0.01 -14.40
N GLN A 187 3.30 -0.60 -15.08
CA GLN A 187 3.20 -0.90 -16.51
C GLN A 187 2.18 -2.02 -16.72
N LYS A 188 1.20 -1.73 -17.58
CA LYS A 188 0.08 -2.65 -17.80
C LYS A 188 0.50 -3.87 -18.61
N ARG A 189 0.12 -5.05 -18.14
CA ARG A 189 0.32 -6.35 -18.76
C ARG A 189 -1.02 -6.96 -19.18
N LYS A 190 -1.01 -7.87 -20.14
CA LYS A 190 -2.24 -8.55 -20.59
C LYS A 190 -2.59 -9.71 -19.66
N VAL A 191 -3.47 -9.45 -18.71
CA VAL A 191 -3.89 -10.43 -17.70
C VAL A 191 -5.40 -10.33 -17.50
N ASP A 192 -6.06 -11.49 -17.38
CA ASP A 192 -7.44 -11.58 -16.95
C ASP A 192 -7.52 -11.38 -15.43
N ILE A 193 -8.52 -10.62 -14.99
CA ILE A 193 -8.73 -10.34 -13.57
C ILE A 193 -10.06 -10.94 -13.11
N SER A 194 -10.06 -11.51 -11.92
CA SER A 194 -11.30 -11.93 -11.24
C SER A 194 -11.31 -11.46 -9.79
N ALA A 195 -12.49 -11.47 -9.18
CA ALA A 195 -12.64 -11.18 -7.77
C ALA A 195 -13.70 -12.06 -7.12
N ASP A 196 -13.41 -12.51 -5.90
CA ASP A 196 -14.39 -13.09 -4.97
C ASP A 196 -14.93 -11.97 -4.07
N ILE A 197 -16.25 -11.84 -4.04
CA ILE A 197 -16.98 -10.90 -3.19
C ILE A 197 -17.75 -11.73 -2.15
N LYS A 198 -17.22 -11.77 -0.93
CA LYS A 198 -17.66 -12.65 0.12
C LYS A 198 -18.31 -11.91 1.27
N TYR A 199 -19.56 -12.26 1.64
CA TYR A 199 -20.12 -11.86 2.93
C TYR A 199 -19.35 -12.58 4.04
N LEU A 200 -18.48 -11.87 4.75
CA LEU A 200 -17.50 -12.49 5.64
C LEU A 200 -18.01 -12.64 7.07
N LEU A 201 -18.57 -11.57 7.64
CA LEU A 201 -19.02 -11.51 9.02
C LEU A 201 -20.34 -10.74 9.13
N SER A 202 -21.28 -11.28 9.87
CA SER A 202 -22.48 -10.55 10.31
C SER A 202 -22.18 -9.69 11.54
N PRO A 203 -23.04 -8.72 11.89
CA PRO A 203 -22.94 -8.00 13.17
C PRO A 203 -22.98 -8.92 14.38
N GLU A 204 -23.77 -10.00 14.32
CA GLU A 204 -23.89 -11.02 15.37
C GLU A 204 -22.56 -11.79 15.54
N ASP A 205 -21.93 -12.22 14.42
CA ASP A 205 -20.62 -12.86 14.45
C ASP A 205 -19.58 -11.95 15.10
N ILE A 206 -19.60 -10.66 14.73
CA ILE A 206 -18.67 -9.67 15.29
C ILE A 206 -18.86 -9.50 16.79
N GLN A 207 -20.10 -9.46 17.28
CA GLN A 207 -20.38 -9.33 18.71
C GLN A 207 -19.98 -10.56 19.51
N GLN A 208 -20.18 -11.75 18.98
CA GLN A 208 -19.91 -13.01 19.69
C GLN A 208 -18.41 -13.35 19.78
N LYS A 209 -17.63 -13.01 18.73
CA LYS A 209 -16.21 -13.40 18.62
C LYS A 209 -15.29 -12.44 19.40
N PRO A 210 -14.24 -12.92 20.07
CA PRO A 210 -13.21 -12.06 20.64
C PRO A 210 -12.42 -11.32 19.55
N VAL A 211 -11.75 -10.23 19.93
CA VAL A 211 -10.98 -9.38 18.97
C VAL A 211 -9.88 -10.18 18.28
N GLU A 212 -9.23 -11.06 19.02
CA GLU A 212 -8.14 -11.91 18.56
C GLU A 212 -8.64 -12.86 17.45
N GLU A 213 -9.81 -13.49 17.64
CA GLU A 213 -10.43 -14.37 16.63
C GLU A 213 -10.80 -13.58 15.36
N LEU A 214 -11.34 -12.36 15.52
CA LEU A 214 -11.63 -11.49 14.39
C LEU A 214 -10.36 -11.15 13.61
N ASN A 215 -9.26 -10.82 14.29
CA ASN A 215 -7.97 -10.56 13.65
C ASN A 215 -7.42 -11.79 12.91
N GLU A 216 -7.54 -13.00 13.48
CA GLU A 216 -7.10 -14.23 12.81
C GLU A 216 -7.98 -14.56 11.58
N ILE A 217 -9.30 -14.31 11.64
CA ILE A 217 -10.17 -14.44 10.46
C ILE A 217 -9.70 -13.48 9.36
N LEU A 218 -9.46 -12.21 9.69
CA LEU A 218 -9.00 -11.22 8.71
C LEU A 218 -7.64 -11.60 8.14
N LYS A 219 -6.68 -11.99 8.97
CA LYS A 219 -5.35 -12.44 8.53
C LYS A 219 -5.45 -13.59 7.54
N ARG A 220 -6.27 -14.60 7.81
CA ARG A 220 -6.51 -15.72 6.90
C ARG A 220 -7.13 -15.26 5.57
N GLU A 221 -8.12 -14.37 5.62
CA GLU A 221 -8.77 -13.87 4.41
C GLU A 221 -7.86 -12.98 3.56
N PHE A 222 -6.87 -12.29 4.16
CA PHE A 222 -5.88 -11.49 3.44
C PHE A 222 -4.64 -12.28 3.01
N THR A 223 -4.39 -13.46 3.60
CA THR A 223 -3.25 -14.30 3.21
C THR A 223 -3.42 -14.78 1.77
N PHE A 224 -2.55 -14.31 0.88
CA PHE A 224 -2.56 -14.63 -0.53
C PHE A 224 -1.17 -14.46 -1.15
N ASP A 225 -0.82 -15.33 -2.11
CA ASP A 225 0.41 -15.25 -2.90
C ASP A 225 0.01 -15.18 -4.39
N ASN A 226 0.26 -14.02 -5.00
CA ASN A 226 -0.10 -13.77 -6.40
C ASN A 226 0.74 -14.58 -7.38
N TRP A 227 2.02 -14.90 -7.04
CA TRP A 227 2.90 -15.68 -7.88
C TRP A 227 2.52 -17.17 -7.88
N GLU A 228 2.19 -17.69 -6.71
CA GLU A 228 1.70 -19.07 -6.60
C GLU A 228 0.36 -19.23 -7.31
N TRP A 229 -0.55 -18.26 -7.16
CA TRP A 229 -1.81 -18.21 -7.90
C TRP A 229 -1.56 -18.17 -9.42
N GLN A 230 -0.64 -17.33 -9.90
CA GLN A 230 -0.26 -17.21 -11.30
C GLN A 230 0.16 -18.56 -11.87
N LYS A 231 1.05 -19.26 -11.16
CA LYS A 231 1.55 -20.58 -11.54
C LYS A 231 0.45 -21.64 -11.55
N GLN A 232 -0.35 -21.74 -10.48
CA GLN A 232 -1.43 -22.72 -10.35
C GLN A 232 -2.52 -22.56 -11.42
N ASN A 233 -2.73 -21.34 -11.90
CA ASN A 233 -3.75 -21.04 -12.91
C ASN A 233 -3.16 -20.95 -14.34
N ASN A 234 -1.90 -21.33 -14.55
CA ASN A 234 -1.20 -21.27 -15.83
C ASN A 234 -1.30 -19.88 -16.51
N VAL A 235 -1.16 -18.82 -15.72
CA VAL A 235 -1.18 -17.46 -16.24
C VAL A 235 0.23 -17.08 -16.71
N HIS A 236 0.37 -16.81 -18.01
CA HIS A 236 1.65 -16.46 -18.63
C HIS A 236 1.75 -14.95 -18.88
N ILE A 237 2.77 -14.32 -18.30
CA ILE A 237 3.12 -12.92 -18.53
C ILE A 237 4.21 -12.86 -19.59
N THR A 238 3.81 -12.61 -20.82
CA THR A 238 4.72 -12.65 -21.99
C THR A 238 5.43 -11.32 -22.24
N GLU A 239 5.07 -10.27 -21.54
CA GLU A 239 5.63 -8.93 -21.73
C GLU A 239 7.15 -8.92 -21.51
N PRO A 240 7.90 -8.32 -22.47
CA PRO A 240 9.37 -8.32 -22.43
C PRO A 240 9.96 -7.43 -21.32
N PHE A 241 9.14 -6.63 -20.66
CA PHE A 241 9.52 -5.74 -19.56
C PHE A 241 9.10 -6.29 -18.18
N ARG A 242 8.75 -7.57 -18.06
CA ARG A 242 8.18 -8.13 -16.82
C ARG A 242 9.12 -8.11 -15.62
N ALA A 243 10.44 -8.07 -15.84
CA ALA A 243 11.42 -7.94 -14.77
C ALA A 243 11.99 -6.52 -14.61
N ASP A 244 11.52 -5.52 -15.39
CA ASP A 244 11.98 -4.14 -15.21
C ASP A 244 11.74 -3.68 -13.79
N TYR A 245 12.80 -3.17 -13.14
CA TYR A 245 12.80 -2.68 -11.76
C TYR A 245 12.51 -3.73 -10.67
N LEU A 246 12.56 -5.03 -10.97
CA LEU A 246 12.36 -6.09 -9.97
C LEU A 246 13.41 -6.02 -8.83
N ASN A 247 14.55 -5.39 -9.09
CA ASN A 247 15.56 -5.06 -8.08
C ASN A 247 15.07 -4.13 -6.96
N ARG A 248 13.94 -3.44 -7.12
CA ARG A 248 13.29 -2.68 -6.03
C ARG A 248 12.78 -3.59 -4.93
N VAL A 249 12.35 -4.79 -5.31
CA VAL A 249 11.89 -5.83 -4.38
C VAL A 249 13.07 -6.72 -3.97
N LEU A 250 13.80 -7.26 -4.95
CA LEU A 250 14.94 -8.15 -4.76
C LEU A 250 16.24 -7.32 -4.80
N TYR A 251 16.53 -6.61 -3.72
CA TYR A 251 17.63 -5.64 -3.65
C TYR A 251 18.97 -6.24 -3.21
N LYS A 252 18.95 -7.41 -2.54
CA LYS A 252 20.14 -8.11 -2.04
C LYS A 252 20.38 -9.36 -2.87
N CYS A 253 21.58 -9.45 -3.44
CA CYS A 253 21.96 -10.59 -4.26
C CYS A 253 21.99 -11.89 -3.44
N SER A 254 21.22 -12.88 -3.84
CA SER A 254 21.17 -14.18 -3.16
C SER A 254 22.42 -15.04 -3.36
N ASN A 255 23.29 -14.70 -4.34
CA ASN A 255 24.54 -15.42 -4.59
C ASN A 255 25.73 -14.83 -3.82
N CYS A 256 25.93 -13.51 -3.82
CA CYS A 256 27.10 -12.86 -3.21
C CYS A 256 26.78 -11.96 -2.01
N GLY A 257 25.50 -11.74 -1.68
CA GLY A 257 25.09 -10.92 -0.55
C GLY A 257 25.18 -9.39 -0.79
N ALA A 258 25.63 -8.93 -1.97
CA ALA A 258 25.74 -7.52 -2.27
C ALA A 258 24.37 -6.84 -2.31
N GLU A 259 24.25 -5.69 -1.65
CA GLU A 259 23.05 -4.86 -1.62
C GLU A 259 23.14 -3.68 -2.60
N GLY A 260 22.02 -3.25 -3.16
CA GLY A 260 21.92 -2.11 -4.08
C GLY A 260 22.68 -2.29 -5.40
N LYS A 261 23.09 -3.52 -5.73
CA LYS A 261 23.81 -3.86 -6.97
C LYS A 261 22.97 -4.69 -7.94
N MET A 262 21.72 -4.94 -7.59
CA MET A 262 20.79 -5.65 -8.44
C MET A 262 20.22 -4.71 -9.51
N LEU A 263 19.98 -5.23 -10.71
CA LEU A 263 19.36 -4.52 -11.83
C LEU A 263 18.31 -5.41 -12.49
N GLY A 264 17.06 -5.01 -12.43
CA GLY A 264 15.96 -5.62 -13.18
C GLY A 264 15.75 -4.89 -14.51
N LYS A 265 15.92 -5.58 -15.64
CA LYS A 265 15.71 -5.02 -16.96
C LYS A 265 15.24 -6.09 -17.96
N GLY A 266 14.19 -5.77 -18.71
CA GLY A 266 13.61 -6.71 -19.66
C GLY A 266 12.95 -7.88 -18.95
N ILE A 267 13.52 -9.07 -19.13
CA ILE A 267 13.10 -10.30 -18.45
C ILE A 267 14.13 -10.78 -17.43
N HIS A 268 15.22 -10.02 -17.25
CA HIS A 268 16.38 -10.41 -16.46
C HIS A 268 16.53 -9.60 -15.17
N LEU A 269 17.03 -10.27 -14.15
CA LEU A 269 17.50 -9.67 -12.90
C LEU A 269 18.98 -10.03 -12.75
N THR A 270 19.87 -9.02 -12.80
CA THR A 270 21.32 -9.21 -12.82
C THR A 270 21.97 -8.56 -11.61
N CYS A 271 22.97 -9.19 -11.02
CA CYS A 271 23.81 -8.59 -9.99
C CYS A 271 25.07 -7.96 -10.60
N GLY A 272 25.22 -6.64 -10.49
CA GLY A 272 26.41 -5.93 -10.97
C GLY A 272 27.69 -6.17 -10.16
N ALA A 273 27.63 -6.86 -9.00
CA ALA A 273 28.81 -7.19 -8.20
C ALA A 273 29.43 -8.56 -8.57
N CYS A 274 28.61 -9.57 -8.85
CA CYS A 274 29.08 -10.93 -9.17
C CYS A 274 28.67 -11.42 -10.56
N ASN A 275 27.97 -10.59 -11.33
CA ASN A 275 27.48 -10.87 -12.68
C ASN A 275 26.54 -12.08 -12.80
N THR A 276 25.96 -12.56 -11.69
CA THR A 276 24.95 -13.62 -11.72
C THR A 276 23.65 -13.02 -12.27
N GLU A 277 23.01 -13.78 -13.15
CA GLU A 277 21.75 -13.39 -13.80
C GLU A 277 20.66 -14.42 -13.56
N TRP A 278 19.46 -13.94 -13.34
CA TRP A 278 18.22 -14.72 -13.27
C TRP A 278 17.24 -14.21 -14.31
N THR A 279 16.51 -15.12 -14.92
CA THR A 279 15.42 -14.80 -15.85
C THR A 279 14.08 -14.99 -15.13
N LEU A 280 13.25 -13.95 -15.13
CA LEU A 280 11.85 -14.08 -14.70
C LEU A 280 11.07 -14.73 -15.83
N GLN A 281 10.62 -15.97 -15.63
CA GLN A 281 9.86 -16.74 -16.60
C GLN A 281 8.43 -16.18 -16.72
N GLU A 282 7.71 -16.62 -17.75
CA GLU A 282 6.34 -16.17 -18.02
C GLU A 282 5.35 -16.61 -16.92
N ASP A 283 5.60 -17.74 -16.27
CA ASP A 283 4.82 -18.27 -15.16
C ASP A 283 5.14 -17.64 -13.81
N GLY A 284 6.09 -16.67 -13.76
CA GLY A 284 6.53 -15.97 -12.56
C GLY A 284 7.67 -16.69 -11.81
N THR A 285 8.21 -17.80 -12.31
CA THR A 285 9.37 -18.45 -11.72
C THR A 285 10.68 -17.76 -12.11
N LEU A 286 11.72 -17.93 -11.27
CA LEU A 286 13.06 -17.43 -11.52
C LEU A 286 13.98 -18.57 -11.96
N GLU A 287 14.72 -18.40 -13.04
CA GLU A 287 15.74 -19.33 -13.50
C GLU A 287 17.10 -18.65 -13.63
N PRO A 288 18.19 -19.29 -13.11
CA PRO A 288 18.20 -20.59 -12.43
C PRO A 288 17.42 -20.58 -11.11
N ALA A 289 16.78 -21.70 -10.78
CA ALA A 289 15.92 -21.83 -9.60
C ALA A 289 16.69 -21.85 -8.26
N LYS A 290 17.99 -21.59 -8.29
CA LYS A 290 18.87 -21.59 -7.11
C LYS A 290 19.43 -20.20 -6.87
N PRO A 291 19.52 -19.74 -5.60
CA PRO A 291 18.99 -20.42 -4.40
C PRO A 291 17.47 -20.33 -4.27
N PHE A 292 16.80 -19.45 -5.03
CA PHE A 292 15.34 -19.24 -4.99
C PHE A 292 14.72 -19.33 -6.37
N SER A 293 13.58 -20.02 -6.46
CA SER A 293 12.78 -20.14 -7.69
C SER A 293 11.62 -19.16 -7.77
N SER A 294 11.38 -18.35 -6.72
CA SER A 294 10.26 -17.41 -6.70
C SER A 294 10.63 -16.09 -6.00
N VAL A 295 10.00 -15.01 -6.45
CA VAL A 295 10.17 -13.67 -5.87
C VAL A 295 9.81 -13.66 -4.37
N PRO A 296 8.66 -14.22 -3.91
CA PRO A 296 8.34 -14.24 -2.49
C PRO A 296 9.34 -15.02 -1.63
N ALA A 297 9.90 -16.11 -2.14
CA ALA A 297 10.91 -16.89 -1.38
C ALA A 297 12.19 -16.08 -1.19
N TRP A 298 12.63 -15.38 -2.23
CA TRP A 298 13.81 -14.51 -2.13
C TRP A 298 13.55 -13.32 -1.20
N PHE A 299 12.40 -12.64 -1.32
CA PHE A 299 12.04 -11.51 -0.45
C PHE A 299 11.90 -11.93 1.02
N ARG A 300 11.41 -13.15 1.32
CA ARG A 300 11.43 -13.69 2.69
C ARG A 300 12.86 -13.88 3.22
N TRP A 301 13.78 -14.38 2.39
CA TRP A 301 15.18 -14.47 2.78
C TRP A 301 15.79 -13.10 3.06
N GLU A 302 15.51 -12.08 2.26
CA GLU A 302 15.96 -10.71 2.54
C GLU A 302 15.42 -10.23 3.89
N ARG A 303 14.17 -10.53 4.21
CA ARG A 303 13.56 -10.24 5.51
C ARG A 303 14.29 -10.94 6.66
N GLU A 304 14.65 -12.19 6.50
CA GLU A 304 15.43 -12.95 7.48
C GLU A 304 16.82 -12.33 7.69
N GLN A 305 17.48 -11.87 6.63
CA GLN A 305 18.77 -11.18 6.72
C GLN A 305 18.64 -9.87 7.52
N VAL A 306 17.65 -9.02 7.19
CA VAL A 306 17.39 -7.77 7.92
C VAL A 306 17.05 -8.05 9.38
N ARG A 307 16.26 -9.07 9.67
CA ARG A 307 15.95 -9.49 11.05
C ARG A 307 17.20 -9.89 11.80
N GLY A 308 18.08 -10.68 11.18
CA GLY A 308 19.37 -11.04 11.78
C GLY A 308 20.26 -9.82 12.06
N GLU A 309 20.30 -8.86 11.15
CA GLU A 309 21.02 -7.59 11.35
C GLU A 309 20.42 -6.79 12.55
N LEU A 310 19.10 -6.75 12.71
CA LEU A 310 18.44 -6.10 13.84
C LEU A 310 18.72 -6.80 15.17
N GLU A 311 18.63 -8.13 15.22
CA GLU A 311 18.90 -8.93 16.41
C GLU A 311 20.37 -8.85 16.85
N ALA A 312 21.30 -8.75 15.88
CA ALA A 312 22.73 -8.55 16.14
C ALA A 312 23.10 -7.08 16.46
N GLY A 313 22.17 -6.13 16.35
CA GLY A 313 22.44 -4.71 16.53
C GLY A 313 23.35 -4.09 15.45
N THR A 314 23.46 -4.74 14.30
CA THR A 314 24.31 -4.29 13.18
C THR A 314 23.53 -3.60 12.09
N TYR A 315 22.18 -3.65 12.12
CA TYR A 315 21.37 -2.95 11.15
C TYR A 315 21.58 -1.44 11.21
N LYS A 316 21.90 -0.88 10.07
CA LYS A 316 22.10 0.57 9.92
C LYS A 316 21.77 0.97 8.48
N LEU A 317 20.93 1.99 8.34
CA LEU A 317 20.61 2.60 7.06
C LEU A 317 20.82 4.12 7.20
N GLU A 318 21.58 4.69 6.28
CA GLU A 318 21.80 6.14 6.21
C GLU A 318 21.86 6.55 4.74
N THR A 319 21.04 7.52 4.35
CA THR A 319 20.95 7.94 2.95
C THR A 319 20.65 9.45 2.83
N PRO A 320 21.30 10.15 1.88
CA PRO A 320 20.89 11.51 1.52
C PRO A 320 19.52 11.48 0.81
N VAL A 321 18.65 12.42 1.17
CA VAL A 321 17.28 12.51 0.65
C VAL A 321 16.90 13.92 0.23
N GLU A 322 16.04 14.02 -0.78
CA GLU A 322 15.20 15.19 -0.98
C GLU A 322 13.99 15.10 -0.07
N ILE A 323 13.62 16.20 0.57
CA ILE A 323 12.56 16.23 1.59
C ILE A 323 11.37 17.02 1.09
N TYR A 324 10.23 16.37 1.11
CA TYR A 324 8.94 17.01 0.82
C TYR A 324 8.04 16.89 2.04
N MET A 325 7.14 17.85 2.22
CA MET A 325 6.20 17.88 3.35
C MET A 325 4.76 17.95 2.89
N LEU A 326 3.88 17.28 3.64
CA LEU A 326 2.43 17.42 3.53
C LEU A 326 1.89 17.94 4.87
N VAL A 327 1.35 19.16 4.86
CA VAL A 327 0.70 19.81 6.03
C VAL A 327 -0.75 20.21 5.71
N ASN A 328 -1.08 20.28 4.43
CA ASN A 328 -2.45 20.51 3.92
C ASN A 328 -2.60 19.97 2.49
N THR A 329 -3.82 19.94 1.96
CA THR A 329 -4.12 19.38 0.64
C THR A 329 -3.95 20.36 -0.53
N LYS A 330 -3.26 21.50 -0.34
CA LYS A 330 -3.05 22.48 -1.42
C LYS A 330 -1.90 22.09 -2.34
N ALA A 331 -0.81 21.59 -1.77
CA ALA A 331 0.38 21.12 -2.48
C ALA A 331 1.19 20.14 -1.61
N ILE A 332 2.09 19.38 -2.24
CA ILE A 332 3.25 18.79 -1.60
C ILE A 332 4.36 19.84 -1.66
N TYR A 333 5.01 20.10 -0.54
CA TYR A 333 6.01 21.18 -0.43
C TYR A 333 7.42 20.61 -0.42
N HIS A 334 8.23 20.89 -1.46
CA HIS A 334 9.64 20.59 -1.43
C HIS A 334 10.33 21.61 -0.53
N VAL A 335 11.03 21.14 0.51
CA VAL A 335 11.62 21.98 1.56
C VAL A 335 13.15 21.95 1.59
N GLY A 336 13.77 21.09 0.79
CA GLY A 336 15.22 20.97 0.64
C GLY A 336 15.73 19.55 0.85
N GLU A 337 16.99 19.45 1.19
CA GLU A 337 17.73 18.20 1.32
C GLU A 337 18.01 17.85 2.77
N GLY A 338 18.32 16.58 3.02
CA GLY A 338 18.71 16.10 4.32
C GLY A 338 19.31 14.71 4.30
N THR A 339 19.43 14.12 5.48
CA THR A 339 19.86 12.74 5.70
C THR A 339 18.80 12.00 6.47
N LEU A 340 18.33 10.87 5.93
CA LEU A 340 17.47 9.93 6.62
C LEU A 340 18.33 8.79 7.18
N LYS A 341 18.19 8.55 8.49
CA LYS A 341 18.82 7.44 9.21
C LYS A 341 17.73 6.50 9.73
N HIS A 342 18.02 5.21 9.76
CA HIS A 342 17.18 4.20 10.39
C HIS A 342 18.06 3.14 11.03
N ASP A 343 17.85 2.90 12.30
CA ASP A 343 18.53 1.88 13.09
C ASP A 343 17.59 1.23 14.10
N THR A 344 18.10 0.53 15.10
CA THR A 344 17.32 -0.13 16.16
C THR A 344 16.53 0.85 17.04
N ASN A 345 16.84 2.15 17.01
CA ASN A 345 16.13 3.21 17.73
C ASN A 345 15.00 3.85 16.90
N GLY A 346 14.89 3.48 15.61
CA GLY A 346 13.89 4.02 14.68
C GLY A 346 14.49 4.98 13.67
N PHE A 347 13.65 5.91 13.17
CA PHE A 347 14.08 6.89 12.17
C PHE A 347 14.55 8.20 12.79
N VAL A 348 15.58 8.78 12.18
CA VAL A 348 16.02 10.16 12.40
C VAL A 348 16.11 10.85 11.04
N LEU A 349 15.47 12.00 10.89
CA LEU A 349 15.56 12.86 9.71
C LEU A 349 16.15 14.19 10.10
N ASP A 350 17.36 14.46 9.61
CA ASP A 350 18.05 15.74 9.75
C ASP A 350 18.12 16.44 8.39
N GLY A 351 17.75 17.73 8.31
CA GLY A 351 17.75 18.39 7.02
C GLY A 351 17.51 19.89 7.06
N CYS A 352 17.21 20.46 5.89
CA CYS A 352 16.87 21.86 5.71
C CYS A 352 17.93 22.81 6.33
N LYS A 353 19.23 22.51 6.11
CA LYS A 353 20.39 23.27 6.66
C LYS A 353 20.40 23.35 8.20
N GLY A 354 20.05 22.22 8.85
CA GLY A 354 20.05 22.10 10.33
C GLY A 354 18.77 22.61 11.00
N LYS A 355 17.75 23.01 10.24
CA LYS A 355 16.48 23.51 10.78
C LYS A 355 15.44 22.42 11.02
N LEU A 356 15.56 21.30 10.32
CA LEU A 356 14.72 20.12 10.51
C LEU A 356 15.48 19.06 11.29
N HIS A 357 14.91 18.65 12.40
CA HIS A 357 15.24 17.43 13.13
C HIS A 357 13.93 16.72 13.51
N TYR A 358 13.76 15.47 13.10
CA TYR A 358 12.57 14.68 13.40
C TYR A 358 12.98 13.25 13.74
N GLU A 359 12.41 12.72 14.83
CA GLU A 359 12.61 11.34 15.29
C GLU A 359 11.30 10.57 15.30
N GLN A 360 11.35 9.32 14.88
CA GLN A 360 10.21 8.40 14.93
C GLN A 360 10.63 7.09 15.57
N SER A 361 10.04 6.78 16.72
CA SER A 361 10.33 5.54 17.45
C SER A 361 9.86 4.29 16.69
N PRO A 362 10.47 3.12 16.94
CA PRO A 362 10.07 1.86 16.30
C PRO A 362 8.61 1.48 16.56
N LYS A 363 8.06 1.85 17.74
CA LYS A 363 6.68 1.56 18.13
C LYS A 363 5.64 2.46 17.46
N ALA A 364 6.06 3.52 16.77
CA ALA A 364 5.14 4.48 16.16
C ALA A 364 4.33 3.88 15.01
N SER A 365 4.88 2.86 14.33
CA SER A 365 4.21 2.26 13.18
C SER A 365 4.55 0.77 12.99
N TYR A 366 3.52 -0.04 12.70
CA TYR A 366 3.67 -1.47 12.43
C TYR A 366 4.22 -1.79 11.03
N SER A 367 4.26 -0.82 10.13
CA SER A 367 4.85 -0.88 8.80
C SER A 367 5.19 0.52 8.32
N LEU A 368 5.74 0.67 7.13
CA LEU A 368 6.27 1.93 6.59
C LEU A 368 5.46 2.36 5.36
N TYR A 369 5.01 3.61 5.34
CA TYR A 369 4.54 4.19 4.10
C TYR A 369 5.73 4.40 3.16
N SER A 370 5.84 3.53 2.19
CA SER A 370 6.86 3.55 1.16
C SER A 370 6.21 3.21 -0.18
N ASP A 371 6.76 3.74 -1.25
CA ASP A 371 6.19 3.59 -2.59
C ASP A 371 7.29 3.68 -3.64
N TYR A 372 7.02 3.11 -4.82
CA TYR A 372 7.88 3.21 -5.99
C TYR A 372 7.22 4.09 -7.02
N TYR A 373 8.03 4.92 -7.70
CA TYR A 373 7.55 5.82 -8.75
C TYR A 373 6.39 6.74 -8.30
N TRP A 374 6.39 7.11 -6.99
CA TRP A 374 5.31 7.87 -6.36
C TRP A 374 5.03 9.18 -7.10
N TYR A 375 3.82 9.33 -7.64
CA TYR A 375 3.37 10.43 -8.49
C TYR A 375 4.37 10.84 -9.59
N GLU A 376 5.14 9.90 -10.12
CA GLU A 376 6.19 10.12 -11.14
C GLU A 376 7.39 10.95 -10.63
N ILE A 377 7.51 11.19 -9.31
CA ILE A 377 8.62 11.91 -8.69
C ILE A 377 9.77 10.94 -8.43
N GLY A 378 9.50 9.80 -7.80
CA GLY A 378 10.55 8.82 -7.49
C GLY A 378 10.11 7.79 -6.45
N ASP A 379 11.08 6.96 -6.05
CA ASP A 379 10.91 5.99 -4.97
C ASP A 379 11.03 6.73 -3.63
N MET A 380 10.11 6.47 -2.70
CA MET A 380 10.03 7.28 -1.49
C MET A 380 9.77 6.48 -0.21
N ILE A 381 10.19 7.06 0.90
CA ILE A 381 9.88 6.68 2.27
C ILE A 381 9.15 7.86 2.92
N CYS A 382 8.00 7.59 3.56
CA CYS A 382 7.26 8.61 4.28
C CYS A 382 7.25 8.28 5.78
N ILE A 383 7.70 9.23 6.59
CA ILE A 383 7.63 9.21 8.05
C ILE A 383 6.87 10.45 8.53
N GLY A 384 6.41 10.44 9.77
CA GLY A 384 5.69 11.59 10.30
C GLY A 384 4.55 11.21 11.23
N ASP A 385 3.69 12.18 11.47
CA ASP A 385 2.55 12.05 12.37
C ASP A 385 1.24 12.58 11.75
N MET A 386 0.21 12.74 12.58
CA MET A 386 -1.08 13.29 12.13
C MET A 386 -1.02 14.74 11.64
N LYS A 387 0.01 15.50 12.00
CA LYS A 387 0.14 16.93 11.66
C LYS A 387 1.01 17.15 10.44
N THR A 388 2.09 16.38 10.33
CA THR A 388 3.11 16.56 9.30
C THR A 388 3.61 15.22 8.80
N LEU A 389 3.62 15.05 7.49
CA LEU A 389 4.25 13.92 6.82
C LEU A 389 5.49 14.43 6.07
N TYR A 390 6.60 13.72 6.22
CA TYR A 390 7.86 13.94 5.52
C TYR A 390 8.04 12.84 4.49
N TYR A 391 8.00 13.20 3.22
CA TYR A 391 8.28 12.31 2.09
C TYR A 391 9.74 12.45 1.73
N CYS A 392 10.51 11.41 2.02
CA CYS A 392 11.96 11.34 1.81
C CYS A 392 12.24 10.56 0.53
N PHE A 393 12.84 11.20 -0.45
CA PHE A 393 13.24 10.58 -1.71
C PHE A 393 14.75 10.31 -1.68
N PRO A 394 15.20 9.05 -1.51
CA PRO A 394 16.61 8.71 -1.51
C PRO A 394 17.28 9.07 -2.84
N LYS A 395 18.43 9.74 -2.79
CA LYS A 395 19.21 10.09 -4.00
C LYS A 395 19.81 8.85 -4.68
N GLN A 396 19.97 7.76 -3.92
CA GLN A 396 20.35 6.44 -4.41
C GLN A 396 19.34 5.45 -3.81
N SER A 397 18.46 4.89 -4.62
CA SER A 397 17.27 4.18 -4.12
C SER A 397 17.33 2.66 -4.26
N GLY A 398 18.38 2.09 -4.87
CA GLY A 398 18.40 0.69 -5.31
C GLY A 398 18.10 -0.39 -4.25
N ASP A 399 18.26 -0.09 -2.97
CA ASP A 399 18.04 -1.01 -1.85
C ASP A 399 17.26 -0.37 -0.69
N ILE A 400 17.17 0.94 -0.67
CA ILE A 400 16.78 1.72 0.50
C ILE A 400 15.31 1.48 0.89
N VAL A 401 14.39 1.54 -0.08
CA VAL A 401 12.95 1.54 0.18
C VAL A 401 12.47 0.21 0.73
N ALA A 402 12.84 -0.91 0.06
CA ALA A 402 12.46 -2.25 0.52
C ALA A 402 13.11 -2.59 1.86
N LYS A 403 14.42 -2.33 2.00
CA LYS A 403 15.17 -2.59 3.25
C LYS A 403 14.58 -1.82 4.43
N ALA A 404 14.30 -0.52 4.27
CA ALA A 404 13.68 0.29 5.32
C ALA A 404 12.30 -0.21 5.73
N ARG A 405 11.46 -0.64 4.76
CA ARG A 405 10.13 -1.21 5.06
C ARG A 405 10.24 -2.52 5.82
N ILE A 406 11.07 -3.44 5.35
CA ILE A 406 11.32 -4.73 6.03
C ILE A 406 11.80 -4.46 7.46
N ALA A 407 12.80 -3.58 7.64
CA ALA A 407 13.36 -3.28 8.94
C ALA A 407 12.33 -2.65 9.89
N THR A 408 11.47 -1.75 9.40
CA THR A 408 10.39 -1.16 10.21
C THR A 408 9.44 -2.24 10.72
N GLU A 409 9.02 -3.16 9.85
CA GLU A 409 8.10 -4.25 10.18
C GLU A 409 8.72 -5.25 11.18
N GLU A 410 9.98 -5.64 10.98
CA GLU A 410 10.68 -6.58 11.87
C GLU A 410 11.02 -5.92 13.21
N LEU A 411 11.44 -4.65 13.21
CA LEU A 411 11.76 -3.90 14.42
C LEU A 411 10.51 -3.72 15.31
N TYR A 412 9.35 -3.40 14.69
CA TYR A 412 8.08 -3.35 15.42
C TYR A 412 7.72 -4.67 16.10
N LYS A 413 7.97 -5.82 15.42
CA LYS A 413 7.73 -7.16 15.98
C LYS A 413 8.67 -7.49 17.15
N LEU A 414 9.95 -7.07 17.06
CA LEU A 414 10.94 -7.30 18.11
C LEU A 414 10.70 -6.46 19.37
N GLN A 415 9.89 -5.39 19.26
CA GLN A 415 9.60 -4.49 20.38
C GLN A 415 8.25 -4.76 21.08
N LYS A 416 7.54 -5.82 20.63
CA LYS A 416 6.34 -6.33 21.32
C LYS A 416 6.71 -7.21 22.48
#